data_dcd33c9dcc986f20c43e75cd0d4116af
#
_entry.id   dcd33c9dcc986f20c43e75cd0d4116af
#
_cell.length_a   1.000
_cell.length_b   1.000
_cell.length_c   1.000
_cell.angle_alpha   90.00
_cell.angle_beta   90.00
_cell.angle_gamma   90.00
#
_symmetry.space_group_name_H-M   'P 1'
#
loop_
_entity.id
_entity.type
_entity.pdbx_description
1 polymer ?
#
loop_
_entity_poly.entity_id
_entity_poly.type
_entity_poly.pdbx_seq_one_letter_code
_entity_poly.pdbx_strand_id
1 'polypeptide(L)'
;EDLAFSQMTSEMMEMYQAWLWNRGVGQNTVSFYLRTLRTIYNKAVKVGHAPAKDIFFHVQTSNVRTAKRALTVKDIRKIEKLDLPRGSSLDKARDLFLLSFYLRGMAFVDMAFLKKTDLKCGMVSYNRRKTHQNINIEWMKPMQTIIDKYAGQTMDSPYLLPILTGKESSPYTAYRKVEHNTNYNLKNIGKTIGLKIPLT
;
A
#
# COMPACT_ATOMS: atom_id res chain seq x y z
N GLU A 1 -0.28 -6.92 -34.48
CA GLU A 1 -0.73 -5.73 -35.25
C GLU A 1 -1.16 -4.67 -34.25
N ASP A 2 -0.81 -3.40 -34.52
CA ASP A 2 -1.24 -2.27 -33.69
C ASP A 2 -2.68 -1.86 -34.07
N LEU A 3 -3.49 -1.56 -33.05
CA LEU A 3 -4.87 -1.12 -33.24
C LEU A 3 -4.92 0.41 -33.38
N ALA A 4 -5.36 0.89 -34.53
CA ALA A 4 -5.55 2.33 -34.75
C ALA A 4 -6.76 2.84 -33.96
N PHE A 5 -6.69 4.08 -33.45
CA PHE A 5 -7.80 4.69 -32.69
C PHE A 5 -9.09 4.80 -33.49
N SER A 6 -9.00 4.98 -34.82
CA SER A 6 -10.15 5.03 -35.73
C SER A 6 -10.93 3.70 -35.82
N GLN A 7 -10.27 2.59 -35.49
CA GLN A 7 -10.85 1.24 -35.52
C GLN A 7 -11.51 0.87 -34.18
N MET A 8 -11.28 1.64 -33.12
CA MET A 8 -11.86 1.36 -31.80
C MET A 8 -13.36 1.63 -31.80
N THR A 9 -14.12 0.62 -31.36
CA THR A 9 -15.59 0.67 -31.28
C THR A 9 -16.08 0.38 -29.86
N SER A 10 -17.33 0.72 -29.55
CA SER A 10 -17.96 0.37 -28.27
C SER A 10 -18.01 -1.14 -28.06
N GLU A 11 -18.34 -1.88 -29.12
CA GLU A 11 -18.38 -3.35 -29.09
C GLU A 11 -17.02 -3.97 -28.70
N MET A 12 -15.93 -3.43 -29.25
CA MET A 12 -14.58 -3.85 -28.86
C MET A 12 -14.28 -3.59 -27.38
N MET A 13 -14.77 -2.49 -26.81
CA MET A 13 -14.60 -2.21 -25.38
C MET A 13 -15.42 -3.15 -24.52
N GLU A 14 -16.61 -3.51 -24.93
CA GLU A 14 -17.46 -4.51 -24.26
C GLU A 14 -16.83 -5.90 -24.34
N MET A 15 -16.32 -6.32 -25.49
CA MET A 15 -15.59 -7.58 -25.65
C MET A 15 -14.33 -7.63 -24.79
N TYR A 16 -13.58 -6.54 -24.72
CA TYR A 16 -12.39 -6.45 -23.87
C TYR A 16 -12.74 -6.54 -22.37
N GLN A 17 -13.83 -5.88 -21.95
CA GLN A 17 -14.37 -6.00 -20.60
C GLN A 17 -14.74 -7.45 -20.26
N ALA A 18 -15.50 -8.11 -21.14
CA ALA A 18 -15.91 -9.51 -20.98
C ALA A 18 -14.72 -10.45 -20.92
N TRP A 19 -13.71 -10.23 -21.78
CA TRP A 19 -12.47 -11.00 -21.79
C TRP A 19 -11.70 -10.88 -20.47
N LEU A 20 -11.59 -9.67 -19.89
CA LEU A 20 -10.96 -9.46 -18.59
C LEU A 20 -11.72 -10.20 -17.47
N TRP A 21 -13.06 -10.16 -17.47
CA TRP A 21 -13.86 -10.89 -16.49
C TRP A 21 -13.69 -12.40 -16.60
N ASN A 22 -13.69 -12.93 -17.81
CA ASN A 22 -13.47 -14.37 -18.05
C ASN A 22 -12.09 -14.85 -17.57
N ARG A 23 -11.11 -13.95 -17.50
CA ARG A 23 -9.77 -14.19 -16.89
C ARG A 23 -9.76 -14.04 -15.37
N GLY A 24 -10.88 -13.79 -14.72
CA GLY A 24 -10.99 -13.62 -13.27
C GLY A 24 -10.45 -12.27 -12.75
N VAL A 25 -10.28 -11.28 -13.64
CA VAL A 25 -9.83 -9.94 -13.22
C VAL A 25 -10.92 -9.26 -12.40
N GLY A 26 -10.56 -8.78 -11.20
CA GLY A 26 -11.51 -8.12 -10.30
C GLY A 26 -12.09 -6.82 -10.89
N GLN A 27 -13.36 -6.53 -10.58
CA GLN A 27 -14.15 -5.45 -11.16
C GLN A 27 -13.48 -4.06 -11.12
N ASN A 28 -12.85 -3.70 -10.01
CA ASN A 28 -12.14 -2.42 -9.90
C ASN A 28 -10.87 -2.35 -10.74
N THR A 29 -10.23 -3.50 -11.01
CA THR A 29 -9.07 -3.58 -11.91
C THR A 29 -9.52 -3.44 -13.36
N VAL A 30 -10.63 -4.06 -13.74
CA VAL A 30 -11.27 -3.88 -15.07
C VAL A 30 -11.61 -2.40 -15.27
N SER A 31 -12.29 -1.77 -14.31
CA SER A 31 -12.60 -0.33 -14.35
C SER A 31 -11.35 0.53 -14.45
N PHE A 32 -10.26 0.16 -13.80
CA PHE A 32 -8.99 0.88 -13.92
C PHE A 32 -8.42 0.81 -15.33
N TYR A 33 -8.40 -0.36 -15.96
CA TYR A 33 -7.92 -0.51 -17.34
C TYR A 33 -8.78 0.26 -18.33
N LEU A 34 -10.10 0.15 -18.22
CA LEU A 34 -11.03 0.86 -19.10
C LEU A 34 -10.94 2.39 -18.94
N ARG A 35 -10.79 2.90 -17.71
CA ARG A 35 -10.54 4.34 -17.48
C ARG A 35 -9.22 4.82 -18.08
N THR A 36 -8.19 3.99 -18.01
CA THR A 36 -6.89 4.32 -18.60
C THR A 36 -7.01 4.41 -20.12
N LEU A 37 -7.66 3.43 -20.76
CA LEU A 37 -7.93 3.45 -22.19
C LEU A 37 -8.79 4.67 -22.58
N ARG A 38 -9.87 4.95 -21.85
CA ARG A 38 -10.70 6.14 -22.06
C ARG A 38 -9.89 7.44 -22.00
N THR A 39 -8.96 7.53 -21.06
CA THR A 39 -8.09 8.71 -20.93
C THR A 39 -7.17 8.85 -22.16
N ILE A 40 -6.61 7.76 -22.65
CA ILE A 40 -5.73 7.74 -23.83
C ILE A 40 -6.55 8.11 -25.08
N TYR A 41 -7.71 7.46 -25.27
CA TYR A 41 -8.61 7.75 -26.39
C TYR A 41 -9.05 9.21 -26.43
N ASN A 42 -9.50 9.76 -25.29
CA ASN A 42 -9.91 11.16 -25.21
C ASN A 42 -8.75 12.13 -25.50
N LYS A 43 -7.51 11.78 -25.16
CA LYS A 43 -6.33 12.55 -25.59
C LYS A 43 -6.14 12.49 -27.09
N ALA A 44 -6.29 11.32 -27.71
CA ALA A 44 -6.20 11.15 -29.16
C ALA A 44 -7.29 11.95 -29.89
N VAL A 45 -8.53 11.99 -29.34
CA VAL A 45 -9.62 12.85 -29.90
C VAL A 45 -9.22 14.32 -29.84
N LYS A 46 -8.68 14.81 -28.72
CA LYS A 46 -8.26 16.22 -28.56
C LYS A 46 -7.21 16.67 -29.57
N VAL A 47 -6.33 15.76 -30.00
CA VAL A 47 -5.27 16.07 -30.98
C VAL A 47 -5.64 15.64 -32.41
N GLY A 48 -6.88 15.24 -32.66
CA GLY A 48 -7.40 14.90 -34.00
C GLY A 48 -6.99 13.51 -34.52
N HIS A 49 -6.45 12.62 -33.66
CA HIS A 49 -6.04 11.27 -34.05
C HIS A 49 -7.13 10.20 -33.85
N ALA A 50 -8.25 10.55 -33.26
CA ALA A 50 -9.41 9.69 -33.06
C ALA A 50 -10.73 10.44 -33.32
N PRO A 51 -11.80 9.76 -33.79
CA PRO A 51 -13.11 10.37 -33.92
C PRO A 51 -13.72 10.66 -32.53
N ALA A 52 -14.47 11.78 -32.44
CA ALA A 52 -15.16 12.15 -31.20
C ALA A 52 -16.43 11.29 -31.01
N LYS A 53 -16.22 10.02 -30.56
CA LYS A 53 -17.28 9.05 -30.24
C LYS A 53 -17.15 8.59 -28.80
N ASP A 54 -18.27 8.40 -28.08
CA ASP A 54 -18.22 7.79 -26.73
C ASP A 54 -18.28 6.26 -26.86
N ILE A 55 -17.11 5.66 -27.09
CA ILE A 55 -16.96 4.21 -27.21
C ILE A 55 -16.94 3.50 -25.85
N PHE A 56 -16.96 4.25 -24.73
CA PHE A 56 -16.93 3.71 -23.36
C PHE A 56 -18.28 3.78 -22.64
N PHE A 57 -19.36 4.13 -23.34
CA PHE A 57 -20.68 4.33 -22.74
C PHE A 57 -21.22 3.05 -22.07
N HIS A 58 -21.05 1.90 -22.71
CA HIS A 58 -21.59 0.62 -22.23
C HIS A 58 -20.66 -0.17 -21.32
N VAL A 59 -19.46 0.34 -21.02
CA VAL A 59 -18.51 -0.37 -20.16
C VAL A 59 -18.36 0.28 -18.79
N GLN A 60 -18.03 -0.55 -17.80
CA GLN A 60 -17.93 -0.10 -16.43
C GLN A 60 -16.60 0.63 -16.17
N THR A 61 -16.66 1.94 -16.02
CA THR A 61 -15.52 2.79 -15.68
C THR A 61 -15.55 3.30 -14.24
N SER A 62 -16.59 2.98 -13.44
CA SER A 62 -16.71 3.39 -12.04
C SER A 62 -16.14 2.37 -11.07
N ASN A 63 -15.70 2.81 -9.90
CA ASN A 63 -15.27 1.92 -8.83
C ASN A 63 -16.45 1.40 -8.02
N VAL A 64 -16.44 0.10 -7.75
CA VAL A 64 -17.37 -0.53 -6.80
C VAL A 64 -16.77 -0.46 -5.39
N ARG A 65 -17.64 -0.21 -4.41
CA ARG A 65 -17.23 -0.23 -3.00
C ARG A 65 -16.74 -1.63 -2.61
N THR A 66 -15.53 -1.71 -2.10
CA THR A 66 -14.98 -2.92 -1.50
C THR A 66 -15.21 -2.94 0.00
N ALA A 67 -15.39 -4.13 0.57
CA ALA A 67 -15.47 -4.27 2.02
C ALA A 67 -14.20 -3.75 2.69
N LYS A 68 -14.36 -2.89 3.70
CA LYS A 68 -13.22 -2.40 4.48
C LYS A 68 -12.69 -3.52 5.37
N ARG A 69 -11.39 -3.74 5.32
CA ARG A 69 -10.69 -4.73 6.15
C ARG A 69 -10.25 -4.10 7.48
N ALA A 70 -11.21 -3.54 8.23
CA ALA A 70 -10.91 -2.95 9.53
C ALA A 70 -10.81 -4.04 10.60
N LEU A 71 -9.77 -3.97 11.43
CA LEU A 71 -9.62 -4.80 12.62
C LEU A 71 -10.35 -4.17 13.79
N THR A 72 -10.85 -5.02 14.69
CA THR A 72 -11.38 -4.55 15.97
C THR A 72 -10.24 -4.26 16.96
N VAL A 73 -10.51 -3.43 17.98
CA VAL A 73 -9.56 -3.19 19.07
C VAL A 73 -9.18 -4.50 19.78
N LYS A 74 -10.13 -5.46 19.86
CA LYS A 74 -9.87 -6.79 20.42
C LYS A 74 -8.81 -7.56 19.60
N ASP A 75 -8.88 -7.47 18.28
CA ASP A 75 -7.91 -8.13 17.40
C ASP A 75 -6.53 -7.48 17.49
N ILE A 76 -6.46 -6.14 17.56
CA ILE A 76 -5.19 -5.42 17.79
C ILE A 76 -4.56 -5.89 19.12
N ARG A 77 -5.35 -5.98 20.20
CA ARG A 77 -4.83 -6.48 21.49
C ARG A 77 -4.37 -7.94 21.45
N LYS A 78 -5.01 -8.80 20.65
CA LYS A 78 -4.53 -10.17 20.42
C LYS A 78 -3.17 -10.17 19.72
N ILE A 79 -3.01 -9.36 18.67
CA ILE A 79 -1.74 -9.21 17.96
C ILE A 79 -0.65 -8.71 18.89
N GLU A 80 -0.93 -7.71 19.71
CA GLU A 80 0.01 -7.12 20.67
C GLU A 80 0.51 -8.16 21.70
N LYS A 81 -0.43 -8.98 22.23
CA LYS A 81 -0.14 -10.00 23.26
C LYS A 81 0.40 -11.32 22.71
N LEU A 82 0.57 -11.45 21.40
CA LEU A 82 1.02 -12.70 20.81
C LEU A 82 2.47 -12.99 21.26
N ASP A 83 2.67 -14.16 21.84
CA ASP A 83 4.00 -14.62 22.20
C ASP A 83 4.73 -15.11 20.93
N LEU A 84 5.79 -14.39 20.57
CA LEU A 84 6.59 -14.65 19.37
C LEU A 84 8.08 -14.69 19.77
N PRO A 85 8.87 -15.58 19.16
CA PRO A 85 10.30 -15.61 19.41
C PRO A 85 10.93 -14.24 19.11
N ARG A 86 11.59 -13.65 20.11
CA ARG A 86 12.17 -12.31 20.01
C ARG A 86 13.18 -12.23 18.85
N GLY A 87 13.06 -11.20 18.02
CA GLY A 87 13.90 -10.99 16.85
C GLY A 87 13.54 -11.83 15.62
N SER A 88 12.50 -12.68 15.70
CA SER A 88 12.02 -13.43 14.55
C SER A 88 11.35 -12.50 13.49
N SER A 89 11.20 -13.01 12.28
CA SER A 89 10.51 -12.26 11.21
C SER A 89 9.04 -11.98 11.53
N LEU A 90 8.39 -12.88 12.29
CA LEU A 90 7.02 -12.68 12.78
C LEU A 90 6.97 -11.57 13.83
N ASP A 91 7.90 -11.56 14.79
CA ASP A 91 8.03 -10.55 15.83
C ASP A 91 8.27 -9.15 15.20
N LYS A 92 9.17 -9.07 14.22
CA LYS A 92 9.41 -7.83 13.47
C LYS A 92 8.17 -7.36 12.69
N ALA A 93 7.47 -8.28 12.03
CA ALA A 93 6.25 -7.95 11.29
C ALA A 93 5.14 -7.44 12.21
N ARG A 94 4.94 -8.07 13.38
CA ARG A 94 4.03 -7.60 14.43
C ARG A 94 4.37 -6.18 14.87
N ASP A 95 5.63 -5.93 15.19
CA ASP A 95 6.08 -4.63 15.70
C ASP A 95 5.89 -3.53 14.66
N LEU A 96 6.21 -3.78 13.38
CA LEU A 96 5.97 -2.82 12.29
C LEU A 96 4.47 -2.55 12.08
N PHE A 97 3.63 -3.57 12.19
CA PHE A 97 2.18 -3.40 12.11
C PHE A 97 1.64 -2.56 13.27
N LEU A 98 2.03 -2.87 14.52
CA LEU A 98 1.60 -2.11 15.69
C LEU A 98 2.11 -0.66 15.64
N LEU A 99 3.34 -0.46 15.19
CA LEU A 99 3.87 0.90 15.01
C LEU A 99 3.08 1.68 13.96
N SER A 100 2.72 1.07 12.81
CA SER A 100 1.83 1.70 11.83
C SER A 100 0.49 2.08 12.45
N PHE A 101 -0.09 1.20 13.26
CA PHE A 101 -1.35 1.46 13.96
C PHE A 101 -1.23 2.65 14.92
N TYR A 102 -0.20 2.67 15.79
CA TYR A 102 0.04 3.79 16.70
C TYR A 102 0.35 5.10 15.96
N LEU A 103 1.02 5.03 14.82
CA LEU A 103 1.26 6.16 13.91
C LEU A 103 0.02 6.49 13.03
N ARG A 104 -1.20 6.17 13.52
CA ARG A 104 -2.49 6.49 12.88
C ARG A 104 -2.61 5.96 11.44
N GLY A 105 -2.06 4.76 11.19
CA GLY A 105 -2.10 4.13 9.87
C GLY A 105 -1.08 4.70 8.89
N MET A 106 0.10 5.07 9.38
CA MET A 106 1.21 5.48 8.52
C MET A 106 1.52 4.39 7.49
N ALA A 107 1.60 4.78 6.23
CA ALA A 107 1.92 3.84 5.15
C ALA A 107 3.32 3.25 5.31
N PHE A 108 3.52 2.00 4.88
CA PHE A 108 4.79 1.31 5.04
C PHE A 108 5.97 2.07 4.40
N VAL A 109 5.74 2.68 3.23
CA VAL A 109 6.75 3.53 2.59
C VAL A 109 7.14 4.73 3.44
N ASP A 110 6.18 5.37 4.11
CA ASP A 110 6.46 6.52 4.98
C ASP A 110 7.24 6.08 6.22
N MET A 111 6.89 4.92 6.83
CA MET A 111 7.67 4.32 7.92
C MET A 111 9.10 3.96 7.50
N ALA A 112 9.28 3.40 6.30
CA ALA A 112 10.61 2.99 5.82
C ALA A 112 11.58 4.17 5.69
N PHE A 113 11.06 5.34 5.35
CA PHE A 113 11.87 6.55 5.18
C PHE A 113 11.81 7.52 6.38
N LEU A 114 11.17 7.13 7.48
CA LEU A 114 11.07 7.94 8.68
C LEU A 114 12.44 8.08 9.34
N LYS A 115 12.93 9.30 9.45
CA LYS A 115 14.26 9.61 9.98
C LYS A 115 14.22 9.86 11.49
N LYS A 116 15.34 9.66 12.16
CA LYS A 116 15.52 10.03 13.58
C LYS A 116 15.28 11.52 13.81
N THR A 117 15.62 12.36 12.81
CA THR A 117 15.41 13.82 12.85
C THR A 117 13.94 14.24 12.74
N ASP A 118 13.05 13.34 12.32
CA ASP A 118 11.62 13.63 12.21
C ASP A 118 10.91 13.51 13.58
N LEU A 119 11.59 12.92 14.56
CA LEU A 119 11.13 12.84 15.96
C LEU A 119 11.78 13.94 16.77
N LYS A 120 10.99 14.93 17.19
CA LYS A 120 11.44 16.08 17.99
C LYS A 120 10.38 16.46 19.01
N CYS A 121 10.80 16.80 20.22
CA CYS A 121 9.94 17.33 21.28
C CYS A 121 8.67 16.48 21.52
N GLY A 122 8.81 15.15 21.48
CA GLY A 122 7.67 14.24 21.68
C GLY A 122 6.67 14.18 20.52
N MET A 123 7.04 14.67 19.33
CA MET A 123 6.22 14.65 18.13
C MET A 123 7.00 14.06 16.96
N VAL A 124 6.32 13.26 16.13
CA VAL A 124 6.79 12.88 14.78
C VAL A 124 6.18 13.83 13.77
N SER A 125 7.02 14.49 12.98
CA SER A 125 6.60 15.35 11.89
C SER A 125 7.19 14.85 10.58
N TYR A 126 6.35 14.48 9.62
CA TYR A 126 6.79 13.98 8.32
C TYR A 126 5.87 14.42 7.18
N ASN A 127 6.41 14.47 5.97
CA ASN A 127 5.61 14.71 4.77
C ASN A 127 5.22 13.38 4.13
N ARG A 128 3.91 13.13 4.04
CA ARG A 128 3.37 11.94 3.40
C ARG A 128 3.84 11.86 1.94
N ARG A 129 4.50 10.77 1.55
CA ARG A 129 5.08 10.64 0.20
C ARG A 129 4.05 10.67 -0.92
N LYS A 130 2.85 10.14 -0.69
CA LYS A 130 1.79 10.08 -1.70
C LYS A 130 1.13 11.43 -1.99
N THR A 131 0.95 12.28 -0.97
CA THR A 131 0.14 13.52 -1.05
C THR A 131 0.92 14.77 -0.72
N HIS A 132 2.18 14.64 -0.28
CA HIS A 132 3.05 15.72 0.22
C HIS A 132 2.47 16.53 1.39
N GLN A 133 1.42 16.02 2.02
CA GLN A 133 0.81 16.62 3.20
C GLN A 133 1.72 16.44 4.41
N ASN A 134 1.96 17.51 5.16
CA ASN A 134 2.63 17.44 6.46
C ASN A 134 1.70 16.81 7.50
N ILE A 135 2.20 15.84 8.23
CA ILE A 135 1.47 15.11 9.28
C ILE A 135 2.29 15.15 10.56
N ASN A 136 1.63 15.53 11.65
CA ASN A 136 2.20 15.58 12.99
C ASN A 136 1.48 14.58 13.88
N ILE A 137 2.22 13.73 14.58
CA ILE A 137 1.70 12.68 15.44
C ILE A 137 2.43 12.75 16.78
N GLU A 138 1.67 12.78 17.87
CA GLU A 138 2.22 12.68 19.21
C GLU A 138 2.94 11.33 19.41
N TRP A 139 4.14 11.38 19.97
CA TRP A 139 4.96 10.20 20.23
C TRP A 139 4.56 9.56 21.54
N MET A 140 4.09 8.32 21.50
CA MET A 140 3.57 7.59 22.66
C MET A 140 4.58 6.55 23.15
N LYS A 141 4.50 6.19 24.44
CA LYS A 141 5.34 5.19 25.07
C LYS A 141 5.39 3.84 24.33
N PRO A 142 4.27 3.27 23.79
CA PRO A 142 4.34 2.02 23.02
C PRO A 142 5.20 2.12 21.77
N MET A 143 5.20 3.28 21.09
CA MET A 143 6.07 3.51 19.93
C MET A 143 7.54 3.49 20.34
N GLN A 144 7.89 4.16 21.43
CA GLN A 144 9.27 4.18 21.97
C GLN A 144 9.73 2.77 22.31
N THR A 145 8.90 1.98 22.97
CA THR A 145 9.23 0.58 23.30
C THR A 145 9.59 -0.25 22.06
N ILE A 146 8.87 -0.06 20.96
CA ILE A 146 9.16 -0.73 19.69
C ILE A 146 10.50 -0.25 19.12
N ILE A 147 10.73 1.07 19.08
CA ILE A 147 11.97 1.64 18.53
C ILE A 147 13.19 1.22 19.34
N ASP A 148 13.12 1.22 20.66
CA ASP A 148 14.21 0.81 21.56
C ASP A 148 14.64 -0.63 21.30
N LYS A 149 13.71 -1.51 20.94
CA LYS A 149 14.01 -2.91 20.57
C LYS A 149 14.92 -3.02 19.36
N TYR A 150 14.89 -2.03 18.47
CA TYR A 150 15.68 -1.99 17.24
C TYR A 150 16.85 -1.00 17.30
N ALA A 151 17.10 -0.33 18.42
CA ALA A 151 18.12 0.70 18.55
C ALA A 151 19.51 0.22 18.10
N GLY A 152 19.92 -1.01 18.46
CA GLY A 152 21.19 -1.58 18.02
C GLY A 152 21.29 -1.79 16.51
N GLN A 153 20.17 -2.11 15.83
CA GLN A 153 20.16 -2.33 14.38
C GLN A 153 20.13 -1.00 13.58
N THR A 154 19.73 0.09 14.22
CA THR A 154 19.61 1.40 13.59
C THR A 154 20.68 2.39 14.01
N MET A 155 21.67 1.97 14.81
CA MET A 155 22.68 2.86 15.40
C MET A 155 23.36 3.73 14.33
N ASP A 156 23.83 3.12 13.24
CA ASP A 156 24.56 3.78 12.15
C ASP A 156 23.62 4.21 10.99
N SER A 157 22.31 4.11 11.17
CA SER A 157 21.31 4.48 10.17
C SER A 157 20.69 5.83 10.48
N PRO A 158 20.37 6.67 9.48
CA PRO A 158 19.60 7.89 9.68
C PRO A 158 18.11 7.62 9.99
N TYR A 159 17.65 6.38 9.76
CA TYR A 159 16.24 6.00 9.90
C TYR A 159 15.92 5.48 11.30
N LEU A 160 14.66 5.66 11.72
CA LEU A 160 14.14 5.16 13.00
C LEU A 160 13.97 3.64 13.04
N LEU A 161 13.73 3.01 11.88
CA LEU A 161 13.39 1.60 11.77
C LEU A 161 14.42 0.84 10.94
N PRO A 162 14.67 -0.46 11.25
CA PRO A 162 15.61 -1.27 10.51
C PRO A 162 14.98 -1.81 9.20
N ILE A 163 14.39 -0.90 8.41
CA ILE A 163 13.84 -1.19 7.08
C ILE A 163 14.85 -0.77 6.02
N LEU A 164 15.46 0.40 6.22
CA LEU A 164 16.54 0.94 5.39
C LEU A 164 17.76 1.26 6.27
N THR A 165 18.95 1.10 5.70
CA THR A 165 20.23 1.44 6.36
C THR A 165 20.78 2.80 5.93
N GLY A 166 20.31 3.31 4.80
CA GLY A 166 20.83 4.52 4.15
C GLY A 166 22.02 4.26 3.22
N LYS A 167 22.42 3.00 3.06
CA LYS A 167 23.54 2.56 2.20
C LYS A 167 23.08 1.75 0.98
N GLU A 168 21.76 1.62 0.79
CA GLU A 168 21.18 0.87 -0.33
C GLU A 168 21.44 1.55 -1.66
N SER A 169 21.84 0.80 -2.68
CA SER A 169 21.92 1.27 -4.08
C SER A 169 20.55 1.65 -4.63
N SER A 170 19.48 0.96 -4.21
CA SER A 170 18.08 1.25 -4.54
C SER A 170 17.21 1.16 -3.30
N PRO A 171 16.99 2.26 -2.57
CA PRO A 171 16.13 2.29 -1.39
C PRO A 171 14.69 1.86 -1.68
N TYR A 172 14.20 2.15 -2.90
CA TYR A 172 12.87 1.73 -3.33
C TYR A 172 12.74 0.20 -3.38
N THR A 173 13.67 -0.47 -4.03
CA THR A 173 13.67 -1.94 -4.11
C THR A 173 13.87 -2.58 -2.74
N ALA A 174 14.73 -1.99 -1.90
CA ALA A 174 15.01 -2.48 -0.57
C ALA A 174 13.76 -2.46 0.32
N TYR A 175 13.07 -1.33 0.44
CA TYR A 175 11.87 -1.28 1.27
C TYR A 175 10.75 -2.18 0.75
N ARG A 176 10.57 -2.31 -0.57
CA ARG A 176 9.55 -3.19 -1.16
C ARG A 176 9.77 -4.65 -0.79
N LYS A 177 11.03 -5.09 -0.74
CA LYS A 177 11.39 -6.44 -0.29
C LYS A 177 10.99 -6.66 1.18
N VAL A 178 11.28 -5.69 2.05
CA VAL A 178 10.90 -5.77 3.46
C VAL A 178 9.39 -5.71 3.64
N GLU A 179 8.69 -4.85 2.90
CA GLU A 179 7.22 -4.76 2.89
C GLU A 179 6.58 -6.09 2.49
N HIS A 180 7.06 -6.72 1.41
CA HIS A 180 6.56 -8.02 0.95
C HIS A 180 6.70 -9.09 2.03
N ASN A 181 7.91 -9.21 2.65
CA ASN A 181 8.16 -10.15 3.73
C ASN A 181 7.31 -9.85 4.97
N THR A 182 7.15 -8.58 5.32
CA THR A 182 6.28 -8.15 6.43
C THR A 182 4.83 -8.58 6.17
N ASN A 183 4.29 -8.32 4.98
CA ASN A 183 2.93 -8.71 4.62
C ASN A 183 2.74 -10.24 4.61
N TYR A 184 3.75 -11.01 4.18
CA TYR A 184 3.73 -12.47 4.28
C TYR A 184 3.61 -12.94 5.74
N ASN A 185 4.43 -12.41 6.64
CA ASN A 185 4.42 -12.74 8.05
C ASN A 185 3.13 -12.27 8.75
N LEU A 186 2.59 -11.11 8.38
CA LEU A 186 1.30 -10.62 8.89
C LEU A 186 0.15 -11.57 8.52
N LYS A 187 0.14 -12.13 7.32
CA LYS A 187 -0.85 -13.16 6.95
C LYS A 187 -0.77 -14.38 7.86
N ASN A 188 0.44 -14.81 8.23
CA ASN A 188 0.63 -15.92 9.15
C ASN A 188 0.14 -15.57 10.56
N ILE A 189 0.48 -14.39 11.07
CA ILE A 189 -0.05 -13.85 12.33
C ILE A 189 -1.59 -13.85 12.31
N GLY A 190 -2.19 -13.32 11.24
CA GLY A 190 -3.64 -13.30 11.09
C GLY A 190 -4.29 -14.68 11.17
N LYS A 191 -3.67 -15.69 10.54
CA LYS A 191 -4.12 -17.09 10.64
C LYS A 191 -4.04 -17.62 12.06
N THR A 192 -2.93 -17.37 12.76
CA THR A 192 -2.71 -17.83 14.15
C THR A 192 -3.76 -17.29 15.11
N ILE A 193 -4.20 -16.03 14.94
CA ILE A 193 -5.22 -15.43 15.80
C ILE A 193 -6.66 -15.63 15.29
N GLY A 194 -6.85 -16.40 14.21
CA GLY A 194 -8.16 -16.75 13.67
C GLY A 194 -8.88 -15.64 12.90
N LEU A 195 -8.15 -14.73 12.26
CA LEU A 195 -8.77 -13.71 11.41
C LEU A 195 -9.38 -14.34 10.16
N LYS A 196 -10.64 -13.97 9.85
CA LYS A 196 -11.33 -14.40 8.63
C LYS A 196 -10.75 -13.73 7.36
N ILE A 197 -10.16 -12.56 7.50
CA ILE A 197 -9.60 -11.76 6.41
C ILE A 197 -8.08 -11.67 6.63
N PRO A 198 -7.26 -11.88 5.58
CA PRO A 198 -5.81 -11.79 5.72
C PRO A 198 -5.37 -10.43 6.25
N LEU A 199 -4.49 -10.45 7.25
CA LEU A 199 -3.82 -9.26 7.77
C LEU A 199 -2.73 -8.84 6.78
N THR A 200 -2.76 -7.56 6.34
CA THR A 200 -1.75 -6.97 5.44
C THR A 200 -1.59 -5.48 5.73
#